data_6f437ab1e055bcc1103910dad1a172af
#
_entry.id   6f437ab1e055bcc1103910dad1a172af
#
_cell.length_a   1.000
_cell.length_b   1.000
_cell.length_c   1.000
_cell.angle_alpha   90.00
_cell.angle_beta   90.00
_cell.angle_gamma   90.00
#
_symmetry.space_group_name_H-M   'P 1'
#
loop_
_entity.id
_entity.type
_entity.pdbx_description
1 polymer ?
#
loop_
_entity_poly.entity_id
_entity_poly.type
_entity_poly.pdbx_seq_one_letter_code
_entity_poly.pdbx_strand_id
1 'polypeptide(L)'
;SAEIIKAVQDAGYGASPKAAGAAAASSPSADLDALADHETPKLKRRLIASLGFLLVLMYFSMGHMMWGWPLPHWFDGNHVAMGLVQLLLAGIVMVINQKFFINGFKGLIHGSPNMDTLVAMGSMASFVWSTYALFAMTRAQVDGNDELVMHYMMEFYFESAAMILTLITVGKMLEARSKGKTTDALKSLMKLAPKTATLLR
;
A
#
# COMPACT_ATOMS: atom_id res chain seq x y z
N SER A 1 -16.82 -21.74 22.32
CA SER A 1 -15.88 -20.62 22.13
C SER A 1 -14.78 -20.95 21.12
N ALA A 2 -14.27 -22.19 21.09
CA ALA A 2 -13.20 -22.61 20.16
C ALA A 2 -13.64 -22.54 18.68
N GLU A 3 -14.87 -22.90 18.36
CA GLU A 3 -15.43 -22.84 17.00
C GLU A 3 -15.56 -21.41 16.50
N ILE A 4 -15.95 -20.46 17.37
CA ILE A 4 -16.05 -19.05 17.03
C ILE A 4 -14.67 -18.47 16.72
N ILE A 5 -13.67 -18.83 17.53
CA ILE A 5 -12.27 -18.39 17.32
C ILE A 5 -11.74 -18.92 16.00
N LYS A 6 -12.03 -20.20 15.70
CA LYS A 6 -11.62 -20.82 14.44
C LYS A 6 -12.31 -20.15 13.24
N ALA A 7 -13.63 -19.89 13.31
CA ALA A 7 -14.35 -19.20 12.25
C ALA A 7 -13.84 -17.76 11.99
N VAL A 8 -13.43 -17.04 13.05
CA VAL A 8 -12.85 -15.70 12.93
C VAL A 8 -11.43 -15.75 12.36
N GLN A 9 -10.64 -16.76 12.74
CA GLN A 9 -9.30 -16.97 12.19
C GLN A 9 -9.34 -17.43 10.72
N ASP A 10 -10.30 -18.29 10.36
CA ASP A 10 -10.53 -18.73 8.98
C ASP A 10 -11.01 -17.57 8.08
N ALA A 11 -11.69 -16.58 8.65
CA ALA A 11 -12.03 -15.32 7.96
C ALA A 11 -10.87 -14.32 7.86
N GLY A 12 -9.66 -14.69 8.33
CA GLY A 12 -8.46 -13.86 8.22
C GLY A 12 -8.29 -12.81 9.32
N TYR A 13 -9.10 -12.86 10.38
CA TYR A 13 -9.00 -11.96 11.54
C TYR A 13 -8.32 -12.66 12.72
N GLY A 14 -7.48 -11.91 13.47
CA GLY A 14 -6.87 -12.41 14.70
C GLY A 14 -7.91 -12.50 15.81
N ALA A 15 -8.16 -13.71 16.34
CA ALA A 15 -8.98 -13.92 17.52
C ALA A 15 -8.21 -14.76 18.53
N SER A 16 -8.23 -14.32 19.81
CA SER A 16 -7.69 -15.06 20.93
C SER A 16 -8.72 -15.16 22.06
N PRO A 17 -8.78 -16.26 22.81
CA PRO A 17 -9.68 -16.37 23.96
C PRO A 17 -9.28 -15.34 25.01
N LYS A 18 -10.23 -14.52 25.47
CA LYS A 18 -10.05 -13.72 26.66
C LYS A 18 -10.09 -14.68 27.85
N ALA A 19 -8.98 -14.86 28.55
CA ALA A 19 -8.91 -15.73 29.70
C ALA A 19 -9.98 -15.34 30.72
N ALA A 20 -10.97 -16.21 30.93
CA ALA A 20 -11.98 -16.06 31.94
C ALA A 20 -11.31 -16.34 33.30
N GLY A 21 -10.68 -15.35 33.88
CA GLY A 21 -9.98 -15.47 35.17
C GLY A 21 -9.02 -14.34 35.51
N ALA A 22 -8.71 -13.48 34.56
CA ALA A 22 -7.88 -12.30 34.85
C ALA A 22 -8.75 -11.05 35.08
N ALA A 23 -9.65 -11.12 36.03
CA ALA A 23 -10.16 -9.93 36.71
C ALA A 23 -9.15 -9.48 37.80
N ALA A 24 -7.85 -9.68 37.55
CA ALA A 24 -6.75 -9.19 38.37
C ALA A 24 -5.94 -8.24 37.50
N ALA A 25 -6.18 -6.94 37.72
CA ALA A 25 -5.25 -5.85 37.45
C ALA A 25 -4.55 -5.89 36.08
N SER A 26 -5.29 -5.76 34.98
CA SER A 26 -4.73 -5.07 33.81
C SER A 26 -4.45 -3.63 34.29
N SER A 27 -3.19 -3.32 34.52
CA SER A 27 -2.82 -1.95 34.88
C SER A 27 -3.34 -1.03 33.79
N PRO A 28 -3.92 0.14 34.11
CA PRO A 28 -4.39 1.10 33.09
C PRO A 28 -3.36 1.46 32.03
N SER A 29 -2.08 1.23 32.36
CA SER A 29 -0.95 1.38 31.41
C SER A 29 -0.91 0.31 30.32
N ALA A 30 -1.24 -0.96 30.60
CA ALA A 30 -1.23 -2.03 29.60
C ALA A 30 -2.37 -1.87 28.58
N ASP A 31 -3.54 -1.44 29.03
CA ASP A 31 -4.66 -1.13 28.12
C ASP A 31 -4.37 0.15 27.30
N LEU A 32 -3.67 1.12 27.84
CA LEU A 32 -3.25 2.33 27.14
C LEU A 32 -2.16 2.02 26.09
N ASP A 33 -1.24 1.11 26.37
CA ASP A 33 -0.22 0.68 25.41
C ASP A 33 -0.83 -0.18 24.27
N ALA A 34 -1.83 -1.00 24.57
CA ALA A 34 -2.58 -1.75 23.56
C ALA A 34 -3.36 -0.83 22.59
N LEU A 35 -3.71 0.38 23.03
CA LEU A 35 -4.36 1.42 22.24
C LEU A 35 -3.36 2.38 21.55
N ALA A 36 -2.05 2.16 21.71
CA ALA A 36 -1.04 3.01 21.06
C ALA A 36 -1.04 2.80 19.55
N ASP A 37 -0.98 3.91 18.81
CA ASP A 37 -0.94 3.89 17.35
C ASP A 37 0.48 3.55 16.86
N HIS A 38 0.72 2.27 16.59
CA HIS A 38 1.98 1.78 16.04
C HIS A 38 1.96 1.70 14.50
N GLU A 39 0.80 1.89 13.86
CA GLU A 39 0.65 1.73 12.40
C GLU A 39 0.90 3.03 11.63
N THR A 40 0.45 4.16 12.14
CA THR A 40 0.58 5.47 11.46
C THR A 40 2.04 5.83 11.12
N PRO A 41 3.05 5.67 12.00
CA PRO A 41 4.42 6.01 11.64
C PRO A 41 4.99 5.11 10.54
N LYS A 42 4.63 3.83 10.51
CA LYS A 42 5.04 2.88 9.45
C LYS A 42 4.40 3.24 8.12
N LEU A 43 3.10 3.55 8.11
CA LEU A 43 2.37 4.00 6.93
C LEU A 43 2.92 5.31 6.40
N LYS A 44 3.24 6.28 7.27
CA LYS A 44 3.85 7.56 6.88
C LYS A 44 5.19 7.37 6.18
N ARG A 45 6.07 6.51 6.71
CA ARG A 45 7.38 6.22 6.09
C ARG A 45 7.22 5.57 4.73
N ARG A 46 6.31 4.61 4.61
CA ARG A 46 5.99 3.94 3.33
C ARG A 46 5.42 4.92 2.32
N LEU A 47 4.52 5.80 2.76
CA LEU A 47 3.92 6.82 1.89
C LEU A 47 4.97 7.79 1.35
N ILE A 48 5.86 8.32 2.21
CA ILE A 48 6.91 9.24 1.78
C ILE A 48 7.83 8.57 0.75
N ALA A 49 8.23 7.31 1.01
CA ALA A 49 9.05 6.56 0.06
C ALA A 49 8.32 6.33 -1.27
N SER A 50 7.07 5.85 -1.23
CA SER A 50 6.25 5.61 -2.44
C SER A 50 6.03 6.89 -3.23
N LEU A 51 5.74 8.01 -2.55
CA LEU A 51 5.54 9.31 -3.18
C LEU A 51 6.82 9.81 -3.86
N GLY A 52 7.99 9.64 -3.21
CA GLY A 52 9.27 10.00 -3.78
C GLY A 52 9.57 9.25 -5.07
N PHE A 53 9.41 7.93 -5.07
CA PHE A 53 9.60 7.11 -6.27
C PHE A 53 8.54 7.39 -7.34
N LEU A 54 7.30 7.67 -6.96
CA LEU A 54 6.24 8.04 -7.90
C LEU A 54 6.55 9.37 -8.60
N LEU A 55 7.05 10.38 -7.88
CA LEU A 55 7.42 11.66 -8.48
C LEU A 55 8.57 11.50 -9.49
N VAL A 56 9.58 10.69 -9.16
CA VAL A 56 10.66 10.36 -10.10
C VAL A 56 10.10 9.63 -11.33
N LEU A 57 9.20 8.68 -11.13
CA LEU A 57 8.56 7.94 -12.22
C LEU A 57 7.75 8.87 -13.12
N MET A 58 6.96 9.78 -12.53
CA MET A 58 6.22 10.80 -13.30
C MET A 58 7.14 11.74 -14.07
N TYR A 59 8.32 12.05 -13.52
CA TYR A 59 9.32 12.85 -14.24
C TYR A 59 9.78 12.15 -15.52
N PHE A 60 10.03 10.84 -15.48
CA PHE A 60 10.44 10.06 -16.65
C PHE A 60 9.28 9.81 -17.62
N SER A 61 8.08 9.53 -17.12
CA SER A 61 6.91 9.21 -17.93
C SER A 61 6.32 10.48 -18.58
N MET A 62 5.77 11.39 -17.77
CA MET A 62 5.08 12.58 -18.30
C MET A 62 6.01 13.75 -18.54
N GLY A 63 7.01 13.97 -17.66
CA GLY A 63 7.87 15.15 -17.72
C GLY A 63 8.67 15.21 -19.01
N HIS A 64 9.25 14.12 -19.44
CA HIS A 64 10.02 14.06 -20.69
C HIS A 64 9.12 13.98 -21.92
N MET A 65 8.09 13.12 -21.91
CA MET A 65 7.24 12.90 -23.10
C MET A 65 6.32 14.08 -23.39
N MET A 66 5.73 14.73 -22.38
CA MET A 66 4.77 15.82 -22.60
C MET A 66 5.41 17.20 -22.56
N TRP A 67 6.39 17.41 -21.68
CA TRP A 67 6.97 18.72 -21.44
C TRP A 67 8.42 18.86 -21.90
N GLY A 68 9.02 17.78 -22.45
CA GLY A 68 10.39 17.80 -22.98
C GLY A 68 11.44 18.13 -21.91
N TRP A 69 11.23 17.73 -20.66
CA TRP A 69 12.19 17.99 -19.59
C TRP A 69 13.52 17.33 -19.89
N PRO A 70 14.66 17.99 -19.57
CA PRO A 70 15.97 17.49 -19.90
C PRO A 70 16.24 16.16 -19.18
N LEU A 71 16.61 15.16 -19.96
CA LEU A 71 17.14 13.88 -19.47
C LEU A 71 18.61 13.77 -19.81
N PRO A 72 19.38 12.95 -19.08
CA PRO A 72 20.76 12.63 -19.47
C PRO A 72 20.80 12.07 -20.90
N HIS A 73 21.85 12.39 -21.66
CA HIS A 73 22.03 11.96 -23.06
C HIS A 73 21.90 10.46 -23.32
N TRP A 74 21.98 9.64 -22.27
CA TRP A 74 21.78 8.18 -22.36
C TRP A 74 20.37 7.78 -22.78
N PHE A 75 19.41 8.63 -22.56
CA PHE A 75 18.00 8.39 -22.87
C PHE A 75 17.57 8.96 -24.21
N ASP A 76 18.45 9.75 -24.88
CA ASP A 76 18.15 10.33 -26.18
C ASP A 76 17.97 9.22 -27.21
N GLY A 77 16.72 9.02 -27.69
CA GLY A 77 16.40 7.94 -28.63
C GLY A 77 16.40 6.52 -28.05
N ASN A 78 16.70 6.34 -26.75
CA ASN A 78 16.72 5.04 -26.10
C ASN A 78 15.44 4.78 -25.30
N HIS A 79 14.35 4.51 -26.02
CA HIS A 79 13.03 4.28 -25.43
C HIS A 79 12.99 3.03 -24.54
N VAL A 80 13.81 2.02 -24.82
CA VAL A 80 13.91 0.80 -24.01
C VAL A 80 14.49 1.12 -22.64
N ALA A 81 15.55 1.95 -22.56
CA ALA A 81 16.12 2.35 -21.28
C ALA A 81 15.13 3.13 -20.43
N MET A 82 14.31 3.99 -21.05
CA MET A 82 13.23 4.71 -20.36
C MET A 82 12.20 3.74 -19.79
N GLY A 83 11.76 2.76 -20.57
CA GLY A 83 10.82 1.74 -20.12
C GLY A 83 11.39 0.88 -18.97
N LEU A 84 12.66 0.52 -19.02
CA LEU A 84 13.34 -0.23 -17.95
C LEU A 84 13.42 0.56 -16.64
N VAL A 85 13.72 1.86 -16.69
CA VAL A 85 13.73 2.72 -15.50
C VAL A 85 12.33 2.79 -14.90
N GLN A 86 11.30 2.97 -15.72
CA GLN A 86 9.90 2.99 -15.25
C GLN A 86 9.51 1.65 -14.62
N LEU A 87 9.87 0.52 -15.22
CA LEU A 87 9.63 -0.81 -14.68
C LEU A 87 10.30 -0.99 -13.31
N LEU A 88 11.57 -0.59 -13.16
CA LEU A 88 12.30 -0.69 -11.90
C LEU A 88 11.67 0.19 -10.81
N LEU A 89 11.35 1.44 -11.14
CA LEU A 89 10.73 2.37 -10.19
C LEU A 89 9.34 1.88 -9.74
N ALA A 90 8.50 1.44 -10.68
CA ALA A 90 7.21 0.86 -10.35
C ALA A 90 7.36 -0.42 -9.50
N GLY A 91 8.30 -1.30 -9.84
CA GLY A 91 8.63 -2.49 -9.06
C GLY A 91 9.04 -2.16 -7.63
N ILE A 92 9.87 -1.12 -7.41
CA ILE A 92 10.24 -0.66 -6.07
C ILE A 92 9.00 -0.20 -5.29
N VAL A 93 8.11 0.58 -5.91
CA VAL A 93 6.86 1.01 -5.25
C VAL A 93 5.98 -0.19 -4.89
N MET A 94 5.90 -1.20 -5.76
CA MET A 94 5.17 -2.46 -5.48
C MET A 94 5.77 -3.21 -4.29
N VAL A 95 7.10 -3.31 -4.21
CA VAL A 95 7.81 -3.96 -3.09
C VAL A 95 7.60 -3.20 -1.79
N ILE A 96 7.68 -1.87 -1.80
CA ILE A 96 7.37 -1.04 -0.61
C ILE A 96 5.95 -1.32 -0.12
N ASN A 97 5.02 -1.54 -1.03
CA ASN A 97 3.61 -1.73 -0.76
C ASN A 97 3.16 -3.20 -0.84
N GLN A 98 4.08 -4.17 -0.72
CA GLN A 98 3.82 -5.61 -0.84
C GLN A 98 2.70 -6.14 0.07
N LYS A 99 2.41 -5.48 1.19
CA LYS A 99 1.33 -5.88 2.10
C LYS A 99 -0.04 -5.91 1.42
N PHE A 100 -0.30 -5.01 0.47
CA PHE A 100 -1.56 -5.02 -0.29
C PHE A 100 -1.69 -6.29 -1.14
N PHE A 101 -0.59 -6.72 -1.75
CA PHE A 101 -0.58 -7.96 -2.54
C PHE A 101 -0.77 -9.19 -1.66
N ILE A 102 -0.05 -9.26 -0.54
CA ILE A 102 -0.16 -10.40 0.39
C ILE A 102 -1.59 -10.51 0.96
N ASN A 103 -2.15 -9.40 1.43
CA ASN A 103 -3.50 -9.38 1.99
C ASN A 103 -4.57 -9.59 0.91
N GLY A 104 -4.38 -8.99 -0.27
CA GLY A 104 -5.27 -9.12 -1.40
C GLY A 104 -5.37 -10.56 -1.90
N PHE A 105 -4.22 -11.22 -2.11
CA PHE A 105 -4.20 -12.63 -2.53
C PHE A 105 -4.73 -13.57 -1.46
N LYS A 106 -4.42 -13.32 -0.17
CA LYS A 106 -5.02 -14.09 0.92
C LYS A 106 -6.55 -13.97 0.91
N GLY A 107 -7.08 -12.75 0.80
CA GLY A 107 -8.52 -12.53 0.70
C GLY A 107 -9.16 -13.26 -0.47
N LEU A 108 -8.48 -13.28 -1.63
CA LEU A 108 -8.96 -13.97 -2.82
C LEU A 108 -9.00 -15.50 -2.63
N ILE A 109 -7.93 -16.09 -2.08
CA ILE A 109 -7.83 -17.54 -1.85
C ILE A 109 -8.87 -18.01 -0.83
N HIS A 110 -9.17 -17.20 0.20
CA HIS A 110 -10.16 -17.54 1.22
C HIS A 110 -11.61 -17.19 0.82
N GLY A 111 -11.86 -16.79 -0.44
CA GLY A 111 -13.18 -16.43 -0.93
C GLY A 111 -13.80 -15.18 -0.27
N SER A 112 -12.96 -14.35 0.36
CA SER A 112 -13.35 -13.10 1.01
C SER A 112 -12.58 -11.93 0.41
N PRO A 113 -12.87 -11.57 -0.87
CA PRO A 113 -12.19 -10.45 -1.52
C PRO A 113 -12.46 -9.14 -0.76
N ASN A 114 -11.42 -8.36 -0.58
CA ASN A 114 -11.44 -7.08 0.12
C ASN A 114 -10.89 -5.95 -0.76
N MET A 115 -10.83 -4.72 -0.24
CA MET A 115 -10.28 -3.58 -0.95
C MET A 115 -8.82 -3.82 -1.37
N ASP A 116 -8.02 -4.49 -0.54
CA ASP A 116 -6.63 -4.82 -0.85
C ASP A 116 -6.53 -5.77 -2.07
N THR A 117 -7.52 -6.67 -2.24
CA THR A 117 -7.63 -7.55 -3.43
C THR A 117 -7.81 -6.74 -4.71
N LEU A 118 -8.73 -5.77 -4.71
CA LEU A 118 -8.99 -4.92 -5.87
C LEU A 118 -7.75 -4.10 -6.26
N VAL A 119 -7.10 -3.51 -5.26
CA VAL A 119 -5.86 -2.73 -5.44
C VAL A 119 -4.73 -3.61 -5.99
N ALA A 120 -4.55 -4.81 -5.43
CA ALA A 120 -3.53 -5.75 -5.88
C ALA A 120 -3.75 -6.18 -7.34
N MET A 121 -4.99 -6.50 -7.71
CA MET A 121 -5.35 -6.89 -9.08
C MET A 121 -5.13 -5.75 -10.07
N GLY A 122 -5.59 -4.54 -9.76
CA GLY A 122 -5.44 -3.38 -10.64
C GLY A 122 -3.98 -3.00 -10.87
N SER A 123 -3.20 -2.90 -9.79
CA SER A 123 -1.76 -2.60 -9.89
C SER A 123 -1.00 -3.68 -10.63
N MET A 124 -1.31 -4.96 -10.38
CA MET A 124 -0.63 -6.08 -11.02
C MET A 124 -0.97 -6.17 -12.51
N ALA A 125 -2.24 -5.96 -12.88
CA ALA A 125 -2.65 -5.94 -14.28
C ALA A 125 -1.94 -4.83 -15.06
N SER A 126 -1.88 -3.61 -14.51
CA SER A 126 -1.15 -2.48 -15.10
C SER A 126 0.34 -2.78 -15.26
N PHE A 127 0.97 -3.37 -14.25
CA PHE A 127 2.38 -3.71 -14.28
C PHE A 127 2.70 -4.82 -15.29
N VAL A 128 1.90 -5.89 -15.31
CA VAL A 128 2.09 -7.02 -16.23
C VAL A 128 1.88 -6.57 -17.69
N TRP A 129 0.82 -5.80 -17.95
CA TRP A 129 0.58 -5.25 -19.28
C TRP A 129 1.73 -4.37 -19.76
N SER A 130 2.20 -3.45 -18.91
CA SER A 130 3.32 -2.57 -19.27
C SER A 130 4.63 -3.34 -19.48
N THR A 131 4.83 -4.41 -18.72
CA THR A 131 5.98 -5.30 -18.92
C THR A 131 5.88 -6.01 -20.28
N TYR A 132 4.70 -6.51 -20.64
CA TYR A 132 4.47 -7.09 -21.95
C TYR A 132 4.73 -6.06 -23.07
N ALA A 133 4.18 -4.84 -22.96
CA ALA A 133 4.38 -3.77 -23.92
C ALA A 133 5.88 -3.41 -24.07
N LEU A 134 6.63 -3.40 -22.95
CA LEU A 134 8.07 -3.18 -22.96
C LEU A 134 8.82 -4.27 -23.75
N PHE A 135 8.49 -5.55 -23.53
CA PHE A 135 9.08 -6.64 -24.31
C PHE A 135 8.70 -6.57 -25.80
N ALA A 136 7.45 -6.25 -26.12
CA ALA A 136 7.02 -6.07 -27.50
C ALA A 136 7.74 -4.88 -28.17
N MET A 137 7.95 -3.78 -27.43
CA MET A 137 8.71 -2.62 -27.90
C MET A 137 10.17 -2.97 -28.22
N THR A 138 10.84 -3.83 -27.41
CA THR A 138 12.21 -4.25 -27.72
C THR A 138 12.30 -4.96 -29.07
N ARG A 139 11.30 -5.76 -29.40
CA ARG A 139 11.21 -6.44 -30.71
C ARG A 139 11.01 -5.44 -31.83
N ALA A 140 10.08 -4.49 -31.66
CA ALA A 140 9.83 -3.44 -32.65
C ALA A 140 11.09 -2.59 -32.92
N GLN A 141 11.89 -2.33 -31.89
CA GLN A 141 13.15 -1.60 -32.03
C GLN A 141 14.20 -2.38 -32.81
N VAL A 142 14.32 -3.69 -32.60
CA VAL A 142 15.21 -4.55 -33.39
C VAL A 142 14.78 -4.61 -34.85
N ASP A 143 13.48 -4.62 -35.11
CA ASP A 143 12.92 -4.64 -36.46
C ASP A 143 12.98 -3.25 -37.16
N GLY A 144 13.43 -2.20 -36.47
CA GLY A 144 13.57 -0.83 -36.99
C GLY A 144 12.24 -0.12 -37.25
N ASN A 145 11.18 -0.51 -36.55
CA ASN A 145 9.83 0.05 -36.71
C ASN A 145 9.56 1.11 -35.62
N ASP A 146 9.97 2.36 -35.90
CA ASP A 146 9.83 3.46 -34.93
C ASP A 146 8.37 3.80 -34.59
N GLU A 147 7.46 3.62 -35.52
CA GLU A 147 6.02 3.85 -35.29
C GLU A 147 5.48 2.87 -34.25
N LEU A 148 5.85 1.60 -34.35
CA LEU A 148 5.43 0.57 -33.42
C LEU A 148 6.12 0.73 -32.05
N VAL A 149 7.37 1.19 -32.02
CA VAL A 149 8.06 1.55 -30.77
C VAL A 149 7.32 2.65 -30.03
N MET A 150 6.92 3.72 -30.73
CA MET A 150 6.17 4.82 -30.14
C MET A 150 4.78 4.37 -29.66
N HIS A 151 4.12 3.50 -30.41
CA HIS A 151 2.84 2.91 -30.02
C HIS A 151 2.95 2.17 -28.67
N TYR A 152 3.90 1.25 -28.52
CA TYR A 152 4.09 0.51 -27.27
C TYR A 152 4.55 1.41 -26.12
N MET A 153 5.28 2.48 -26.39
CA MET A 153 5.71 3.43 -25.38
C MET A 153 4.51 4.17 -24.76
N MET A 154 3.46 4.45 -25.54
CA MET A 154 2.21 5.03 -25.06
C MET A 154 1.34 4.02 -24.27
N GLU A 155 1.60 2.73 -24.41
CA GLU A 155 0.92 1.65 -23.70
C GLU A 155 1.53 1.35 -22.31
N PHE A 156 2.46 2.17 -21.82
CA PHE A 156 3.03 1.98 -20.51
C PHE A 156 2.12 2.55 -19.41
N TYR A 157 1.72 1.69 -18.50
CA TYR A 157 0.91 2.01 -17.30
C TYR A 157 1.68 1.78 -16.01
N PHE A 158 3.02 1.84 -16.04
CA PHE A 158 3.86 1.68 -14.85
C PHE A 158 3.55 2.74 -13.80
N GLU A 159 3.32 3.99 -14.22
CA GLU A 159 2.92 5.07 -13.32
C GLU A 159 1.54 4.82 -12.70
N SER A 160 0.59 4.27 -13.46
CA SER A 160 -0.74 3.93 -12.96
C SER A 160 -0.66 2.87 -11.87
N ALA A 161 0.15 1.82 -12.05
CA ALA A 161 0.39 0.80 -11.04
C ALA A 161 0.96 1.41 -9.75
N ALA A 162 1.95 2.29 -9.85
CA ALA A 162 2.56 2.97 -8.70
C ALA A 162 1.61 3.99 -8.05
N MET A 163 0.82 4.71 -8.86
CA MET A 163 -0.15 5.70 -8.41
C MET A 163 -1.29 5.05 -7.60
N ILE A 164 -1.86 3.94 -8.08
CA ILE A 164 -2.90 3.18 -7.36
C ILE A 164 -2.40 2.84 -5.96
N LEU A 165 -1.20 2.27 -5.83
CA LEU A 165 -0.62 1.87 -4.55
C LEU A 165 -0.32 3.08 -3.63
N THR A 166 0.14 4.17 -4.20
CA THR A 166 0.45 5.38 -3.44
C THR A 166 -0.83 6.04 -2.93
N LEU A 167 -1.85 6.20 -3.76
CA LEU A 167 -3.14 6.79 -3.38
C LEU A 167 -3.87 5.96 -2.31
N ILE A 168 -3.86 4.64 -2.42
CA ILE A 168 -4.48 3.81 -1.38
C ILE A 168 -3.70 3.89 -0.06
N THR A 169 -2.38 4.05 -0.12
CA THR A 169 -1.55 4.25 1.08
C THR A 169 -1.88 5.59 1.74
N VAL A 170 -2.15 6.67 0.96
CA VAL A 170 -2.67 7.94 1.49
C VAL A 170 -4.00 7.70 2.19
N GLY A 171 -4.94 7.02 1.55
CA GLY A 171 -6.25 6.71 2.13
C GLY A 171 -6.13 5.95 3.46
N LYS A 172 -5.29 4.90 3.50
CA LYS A 172 -5.03 4.13 4.73
C LYS A 172 -4.35 4.96 5.82
N MET A 173 -3.47 5.88 5.46
CA MET A 173 -2.85 6.79 6.42
C MET A 173 -3.88 7.76 7.03
N LEU A 174 -4.77 8.32 6.20
CA LEU A 174 -5.84 9.20 6.69
C LEU A 174 -6.81 8.44 7.60
N GLU A 175 -7.18 7.21 7.24
CA GLU A 175 -8.00 6.32 8.07
C GLU A 175 -7.34 6.05 9.42
N ALA A 176 -6.07 5.65 9.44
CA ALA A 176 -5.32 5.38 10.65
C ALA A 176 -5.24 6.62 11.55
N ARG A 177 -4.97 7.80 10.95
CA ARG A 177 -4.93 9.07 11.68
C ARG A 177 -6.29 9.44 12.29
N SER A 178 -7.37 9.20 11.58
CA SER A 178 -8.73 9.44 12.07
C SER A 178 -9.06 8.51 13.24
N LYS A 179 -8.75 7.22 13.11
CA LYS A 179 -8.91 6.24 14.19
C LYS A 179 -8.07 6.59 15.42
N GLY A 180 -6.82 7.03 15.22
CA GLY A 180 -5.94 7.46 16.31
C GLY A 180 -6.54 8.62 17.12
N LYS A 181 -7.09 9.64 16.46
CA LYS A 181 -7.77 10.75 17.15
C LYS A 181 -8.97 10.29 17.99
N THR A 182 -9.77 9.36 17.48
CA THR A 182 -10.90 8.80 18.23
C THR A 182 -10.42 8.03 19.45
N THR A 183 -9.37 7.24 19.31
CA THR A 183 -8.75 6.49 20.41
C THR A 183 -8.18 7.42 21.48
N ASP A 184 -7.54 8.54 21.10
CA ASP A 184 -7.02 9.53 22.04
C ASP A 184 -8.15 10.24 22.81
N ALA A 185 -9.28 10.51 22.19
CA ALA A 185 -10.48 11.03 22.85
C ALA A 185 -11.01 10.03 23.90
N LEU A 186 -11.10 8.74 23.53
CA LEU A 186 -11.50 7.69 24.46
C LEU A 186 -10.52 7.55 25.64
N LYS A 187 -9.20 7.61 25.38
CA LYS A 187 -8.18 7.61 26.44
C LYS A 187 -8.35 8.79 27.42
N SER A 188 -8.69 9.96 26.88
CA SER A 188 -8.94 11.15 27.71
C SER A 188 -10.16 10.95 28.61
N LEU A 189 -11.24 10.36 28.10
CA LEU A 189 -12.45 10.02 28.88
C LEU A 189 -12.14 8.96 29.95
N MET A 190 -11.36 7.94 29.62
CA MET A 190 -10.95 6.91 30.60
C MET A 190 -10.09 7.47 31.74
N LYS A 191 -9.26 8.50 31.47
CA LYS A 191 -8.50 9.21 32.51
C LYS A 191 -9.38 10.01 33.48
N LEU A 192 -10.56 10.44 33.04
CA LEU A 192 -11.54 11.16 33.87
C LEU A 192 -12.39 10.22 34.74
N ALA A 193 -12.40 8.93 34.43
CA ALA A 193 -13.12 7.95 35.25
C ALA A 193 -12.50 7.86 36.66
N PRO A 194 -13.29 7.93 37.72
CA PRO A 194 -12.77 7.84 39.08
C PRO A 194 -12.14 6.48 39.32
N LYS A 195 -10.89 6.48 39.78
CA LYS A 195 -10.11 5.27 40.06
C LYS A 195 -10.53 4.56 41.35
N THR A 196 -11.31 5.22 42.20
CA THR A 196 -11.76 4.72 43.48
C THR A 196 -13.25 5.04 43.66
N ALA A 197 -14.02 4.07 44.13
CA ALA A 197 -15.39 4.27 44.60
C ALA A 197 -15.45 4.11 46.12
N THR A 198 -16.02 5.08 46.83
CA THR A 198 -16.26 4.98 48.24
C THR A 198 -17.59 4.27 48.49
N LEU A 199 -17.56 3.09 49.09
CA LEU A 199 -18.74 2.38 49.54
C LEU A 199 -19.18 2.97 50.89
N LEU A 200 -20.32 3.65 50.91
CA LEU A 200 -21.02 3.98 52.14
C LEU A 200 -21.72 2.71 52.63
N ARG A 201 -21.30 2.24 53.81
CA ARG A 201 -21.93 1.13 54.54
C ARG A 201 -23.01 1.65 55.46
#